data_6283aba707aca1b1c219006adffb3737
#
_entry.id   6283aba707aca1b1c219006adffb3737
#
_cell.length_a   1.000
_cell.length_b   1.000
_cell.length_c   1.000
_cell.angle_alpha   90.00
_cell.angle_beta   90.00
_cell.angle_gamma   90.00
#
_symmetry.space_group_name_H-M   'P 1'
#
loop_
_entity.id
_entity.type
_entity.pdbx_description
1 polymer ?
#
loop_
_entity_poly.entity_id
_entity_poly.type
_entity_poly.pdbx_seq_one_letter_code
_entity_poly.pdbx_strand_id
1 'polypeptide(L)'
;RNVTGVQTCALPIYNFIKNLSLDLKGNTLVLFSRVETHGAILYEKINNNKGEDRKVFFIHGGVDTEERELVREITEKENSAIIVASYGTFSTGINIKNLHNVIFASPSKSRIRNLQSIGRVLRKGKDKVKATLYDISDDCATKSKRNYTLNHFIERIKIYNEENFNYEIVTIQLKNDGNRR
;
A
#
# COMPACT_ATOMS: atom_id res chain seq x y z
N ARG A 1 -13.95 27.78 -3.93
CA ARG A 1 -12.53 27.86 -4.37
C ARG A 1 -12.17 26.50 -4.94
N ASN A 2 -12.19 26.43 -6.26
CA ASN A 2 -11.82 25.20 -6.98
C ASN A 2 -10.31 25.02 -6.88
N VAL A 3 -9.88 23.94 -6.21
CA VAL A 3 -8.50 23.46 -6.25
C VAL A 3 -8.38 22.50 -7.43
N THR A 4 -8.18 23.06 -8.61
CA THR A 4 -8.08 22.32 -9.88
C THR A 4 -6.65 21.91 -10.24
N GLY A 5 -5.74 21.77 -9.29
CA GLY A 5 -4.33 21.55 -9.58
C GLY A 5 -3.70 20.21 -9.11
N VAL A 6 -4.43 19.37 -8.36
CA VAL A 6 -3.84 18.20 -7.68
C VAL A 6 -4.32 16.85 -8.24
N GLN A 7 -5.34 16.85 -9.10
CA GLN A 7 -5.99 15.61 -9.56
C GLN A 7 -5.29 14.88 -10.71
N THR A 8 -4.47 15.53 -11.49
CA THR A 8 -3.92 14.92 -12.73
C THR A 8 -2.77 13.94 -12.50
N CYS A 9 -1.98 14.09 -11.42
CA CYS A 9 -0.92 13.12 -11.09
C CYS A 9 -1.42 11.92 -10.26
N ALA A 10 -2.56 12.04 -9.57
CA ALA A 10 -3.04 11.00 -8.65
C ALA A 10 -3.72 9.81 -9.37
N LEU A 11 -4.49 10.06 -10.44
CA LEU A 11 -5.26 9.01 -11.12
C LEU A 11 -4.40 7.87 -11.70
N PRO A 12 -3.28 8.12 -12.39
CA PRO A 12 -2.43 7.05 -12.91
C PRO A 12 -1.86 6.16 -11.82
N ILE A 13 -1.45 6.74 -10.68
CA ILE A 13 -0.89 5.95 -9.58
C ILE A 13 -1.94 5.10 -8.88
N TYR A 14 -3.17 5.59 -8.72
CA TYR A 14 -4.26 4.79 -8.18
C TYR A 14 -4.59 3.60 -9.09
N ASN A 15 -4.60 3.79 -10.39
CA ASN A 15 -4.80 2.72 -11.35
C ASN A 15 -3.65 1.72 -11.32
N PHE A 16 -2.41 2.19 -11.20
CA PHE A 16 -1.24 1.34 -11.03
C PHE A 16 -1.35 0.49 -9.75
N ILE A 17 -1.62 1.11 -8.59
CA ILE A 17 -1.76 0.40 -7.30
C ILE A 17 -2.91 -0.62 -7.37
N LYS A 18 -4.05 -0.24 -7.95
CA LYS A 18 -5.18 -1.16 -8.18
C LYS A 18 -4.75 -2.37 -9.00
N ASN A 19 -4.13 -2.15 -10.16
CA ASN A 19 -3.70 -3.24 -11.04
C ASN A 19 -2.68 -4.12 -10.34
N LEU A 20 -1.65 -3.54 -9.72
CA LEU A 20 -0.67 -4.28 -8.93
C LEU A 20 -1.34 -5.14 -7.85
N SER A 21 -2.29 -4.57 -7.09
CA SER A 21 -2.99 -5.30 -6.03
C SER A 21 -3.81 -6.47 -6.57
N LEU A 22 -4.39 -6.33 -7.76
CA LEU A 22 -5.19 -7.37 -8.41
C LEU A 22 -4.33 -8.44 -9.08
N ASP A 23 -3.16 -8.10 -9.60
CA ASP A 23 -2.26 -9.03 -10.29
C ASP A 23 -1.43 -9.88 -9.31
N LEU A 24 -1.17 -9.37 -8.12
CA LEU A 24 -0.40 -10.08 -7.10
C LEU A 24 -1.13 -11.33 -6.60
N LYS A 25 -0.40 -12.44 -6.55
CA LYS A 25 -0.86 -13.68 -5.92
C LYS A 25 -0.62 -13.64 -4.41
N GLY A 26 -1.51 -14.29 -3.67
CA GLY A 26 -1.44 -14.32 -2.21
C GLY A 26 -2.12 -13.14 -1.53
N ASN A 27 -2.23 -13.21 -0.22
CA ASN A 27 -2.84 -12.14 0.58
C ASN A 27 -2.00 -10.88 0.50
N THR A 28 -2.64 -9.77 0.17
CA THR A 28 -2.01 -8.48 -0.10
C THR A 28 -2.53 -7.42 0.86
N LEU A 29 -1.63 -6.70 1.51
CA LEU A 29 -1.94 -5.56 2.35
C LEU A 29 -1.57 -4.26 1.61
N VAL A 30 -2.53 -3.36 1.45
CA VAL A 30 -2.33 -2.03 0.84
C VAL A 30 -2.43 -0.97 1.93
N LEU A 31 -1.34 -0.29 2.24
CA LEU A 31 -1.26 0.69 3.30
C LEU A 31 -1.38 2.12 2.79
N PHE A 32 -2.30 2.86 3.38
CA PHE A 32 -2.56 4.26 3.03
C PHE A 32 -2.49 5.20 4.25
N SER A 33 -2.41 6.51 3.98
CA SER A 33 -2.29 7.55 5.02
C SER A 33 -3.60 8.23 5.38
N ARG A 34 -4.40 8.58 4.39
CA ARG A 34 -5.64 9.36 4.54
C ARG A 34 -6.84 8.53 4.16
N VAL A 35 -7.82 8.42 5.05
CA VAL A 35 -8.97 7.52 4.88
C VAL A 35 -9.80 7.96 3.67
N GLU A 36 -10.38 9.16 3.70
CA GLU A 36 -11.37 9.61 2.71
C GLU A 36 -10.76 9.90 1.34
N THR A 37 -9.65 10.63 1.32
CA THR A 37 -9.05 11.14 0.06
C THR A 37 -8.13 10.16 -0.63
N HIS A 38 -7.78 9.03 0.02
CA HIS A 38 -6.86 8.06 -0.52
C HIS A 38 -7.32 6.62 -0.32
N GLY A 39 -7.56 6.20 0.92
CA GLY A 39 -7.92 4.83 1.26
C GLY A 39 -9.26 4.40 0.66
N ALA A 40 -10.30 5.22 0.80
CA ALA A 40 -11.62 4.93 0.23
C ALA A 40 -11.57 4.80 -1.29
N ILE A 41 -10.85 5.71 -1.97
CA ILE A 41 -10.70 5.68 -3.43
C ILE A 41 -9.98 4.40 -3.89
N LEU A 42 -8.91 3.99 -3.19
CA LEU A 42 -8.20 2.75 -3.49
C LEU A 42 -9.08 1.53 -3.26
N TYR A 43 -9.78 1.50 -2.12
CA TYR A 43 -10.70 0.41 -1.79
C TYR A 43 -11.78 0.24 -2.85
N GLU A 44 -12.49 1.32 -3.21
CA GLU A 44 -13.53 1.28 -4.24
C GLU A 44 -12.98 0.81 -5.59
N LYS A 45 -11.84 1.35 -6.03
CA LYS A 45 -11.22 0.94 -7.28
C LYS A 45 -10.83 -0.55 -7.28
N ILE A 46 -10.27 -1.06 -6.19
CA ILE A 46 -9.88 -2.47 -6.08
C ILE A 46 -11.14 -3.35 -6.00
N ASN A 47 -12.09 -3.00 -5.14
CA ASN A 47 -13.29 -3.80 -4.90
C ASN A 47 -14.19 -3.89 -6.14
N ASN A 48 -14.32 -2.80 -6.91
CA ASN A 48 -15.13 -2.77 -8.13
C ASN A 48 -14.48 -3.50 -9.33
N ASN A 49 -13.20 -3.83 -9.25
CA ASN A 49 -12.45 -4.50 -10.31
C ASN A 49 -11.91 -5.87 -9.92
N LYS A 50 -12.22 -6.37 -8.73
CA LYS A 50 -11.82 -7.69 -8.26
C LYS A 50 -12.60 -8.81 -8.96
N GLY A 51 -12.04 -10.01 -9.03
CA GLY A 51 -12.79 -11.22 -9.38
C GLY A 51 -13.82 -11.58 -8.31
N GLU A 52 -14.84 -12.35 -8.67
CA GLU A 52 -15.98 -12.72 -7.79
C GLU A 52 -15.50 -13.39 -6.49
N ASP A 53 -14.54 -14.29 -6.57
CA ASP A 53 -14.04 -15.06 -5.42
C ASP A 53 -13.03 -14.29 -4.55
N ARG A 54 -12.61 -13.08 -4.95
CA ARG A 54 -11.58 -12.34 -4.23
C ARG A 54 -12.18 -11.44 -3.17
N LYS A 55 -11.79 -11.64 -1.92
CA LYS A 55 -12.24 -10.80 -0.78
C LYS A 55 -11.40 -9.55 -0.68
N VAL A 56 -12.05 -8.40 -0.51
CA VAL A 56 -11.40 -7.10 -0.30
C VAL A 56 -11.98 -6.46 0.94
N PHE A 57 -11.10 -6.06 1.87
CA PHE A 57 -11.47 -5.46 3.15
C PHE A 57 -10.94 -4.04 3.24
N PHE A 58 -11.69 -3.16 3.93
CA PHE A 58 -11.30 -1.79 4.18
C PHE A 58 -11.21 -1.54 5.69
N ILE A 59 -10.00 -1.26 6.20
CA ILE A 59 -9.74 -1.12 7.63
C ILE A 59 -9.11 0.23 7.94
N HIS A 60 -9.74 0.97 8.83
CA HIS A 60 -9.27 2.27 9.31
C HIS A 60 -9.63 2.49 10.79
N GLY A 61 -9.30 3.64 11.35
CA GLY A 61 -9.52 3.93 12.77
C GLY A 61 -10.98 3.88 13.23
N GLY A 62 -11.94 4.06 12.33
CA GLY A 62 -13.37 3.97 12.62
C GLY A 62 -13.94 2.54 12.63
N VAL A 63 -13.16 1.54 12.20
CA VAL A 63 -13.57 0.13 12.27
C VAL A 63 -13.33 -0.37 13.70
N ASP A 64 -14.28 -1.07 14.28
CA ASP A 64 -14.16 -1.58 15.64
C ASP A 64 -13.16 -2.75 15.76
N THR A 65 -12.83 -3.15 16.98
CA THR A 65 -11.82 -4.18 17.24
C THR A 65 -12.30 -5.57 16.82
N GLU A 66 -13.59 -5.85 17.00
CA GLU A 66 -14.18 -7.16 16.67
C GLU A 66 -14.18 -7.38 15.16
N GLU A 67 -14.57 -6.38 14.40
CA GLU A 67 -14.53 -6.43 12.93
C GLU A 67 -13.10 -6.59 12.41
N ARG A 68 -12.11 -5.88 13.00
CA ARG A 68 -10.70 -6.05 12.63
C ARG A 68 -10.19 -7.47 12.89
N GLU A 69 -10.59 -8.06 14.00
CA GLU A 69 -10.21 -9.43 14.35
C GLU A 69 -10.87 -10.44 13.41
N LEU A 70 -12.14 -10.23 13.06
CA LEU A 70 -12.84 -11.05 12.07
C LEU A 70 -12.13 -11.01 10.69
N VAL A 71 -11.73 -9.81 10.23
CA VAL A 71 -10.97 -9.67 8.98
C VAL A 71 -9.64 -10.39 9.06
N ARG A 72 -8.94 -10.32 10.20
CA ARG A 72 -7.70 -11.07 10.43
C ARG A 72 -7.92 -12.57 10.29
N GLU A 73 -8.94 -13.12 10.99
CA GLU A 73 -9.25 -14.55 10.96
C GLU A 73 -9.64 -15.04 9.56
N ILE A 74 -10.44 -14.25 8.84
CA ILE A 74 -10.81 -14.58 7.46
C ILE A 74 -9.56 -14.58 6.58
N THR A 75 -8.72 -13.54 6.67
CA THR A 75 -7.51 -13.43 5.86
C THR A 75 -6.52 -14.56 6.12
N GLU A 76 -6.39 -15.03 7.34
CA GLU A 76 -5.51 -16.16 7.67
C GLU A 76 -5.94 -17.49 7.01
N LYS A 77 -7.23 -17.62 6.66
CA LYS A 77 -7.78 -18.78 5.95
C LYS A 77 -7.80 -18.60 4.42
N GLU A 78 -7.65 -17.36 3.94
CA GLU A 78 -7.66 -17.01 2.52
C GLU A 78 -6.25 -17.05 1.92
N ASN A 79 -6.20 -17.24 0.59
CA ASN A 79 -4.95 -17.25 -0.17
C ASN A 79 -4.85 -16.12 -1.20
N SER A 80 -5.85 -15.24 -1.29
CA SER A 80 -5.90 -14.16 -2.28
C SER A 80 -6.61 -12.90 -1.79
N ALA A 81 -6.82 -12.74 -0.48
CA ALA A 81 -7.49 -11.57 0.07
C ALA A 81 -6.66 -10.29 -0.10
N ILE A 82 -7.35 -9.17 -0.26
CA ILE A 82 -6.73 -7.83 -0.26
C ILE A 82 -7.27 -7.05 0.92
N ILE A 83 -6.38 -6.48 1.70
CA ILE A 83 -6.72 -5.60 2.83
C ILE A 83 -6.21 -4.21 2.52
N VAL A 84 -7.11 -3.25 2.42
CA VAL A 84 -6.79 -1.83 2.29
C VAL A 84 -6.88 -1.21 3.67
N ALA A 85 -5.75 -0.87 4.28
CA ALA A 85 -5.69 -0.46 5.68
C ALA A 85 -4.93 0.85 5.90
N SER A 86 -5.36 1.61 6.92
CA SER A 86 -4.59 2.79 7.33
C SER A 86 -3.34 2.36 8.11
N TYR A 87 -2.23 3.08 7.92
CA TYR A 87 -1.00 2.82 8.67
C TYR A 87 -1.19 2.83 10.18
N GLY A 88 -2.02 3.76 10.69
CA GLY A 88 -2.29 3.87 12.12
C GLY A 88 -2.94 2.60 12.67
N THR A 89 -3.94 2.11 11.99
CA THR A 89 -4.69 0.92 12.43
C THR A 89 -3.84 -0.35 12.32
N PHE A 90 -3.02 -0.46 11.28
CA PHE A 90 -2.15 -1.63 11.12
C PHE A 90 -1.04 -1.66 12.19
N SER A 91 -0.48 -0.50 12.56
CA SER A 91 0.59 -0.44 13.57
C SER A 91 0.11 -0.77 14.99
N THR A 92 -1.17 -0.64 15.28
CA THR A 92 -1.75 -0.78 16.63
C THR A 92 -2.34 -2.15 16.94
N GLY A 93 -2.25 -3.15 16.05
CA GLY A 93 -2.70 -4.45 16.50
C GLY A 93 -3.18 -5.47 15.47
N ILE A 94 -3.13 -5.21 14.19
CA ILE A 94 -3.48 -6.25 13.21
C ILE A 94 -2.22 -7.07 12.90
N ASN A 95 -2.10 -8.24 13.50
CA ASN A 95 -1.00 -9.17 13.22
C ASN A 95 -1.52 -10.31 12.32
N ILE A 96 -1.43 -10.14 11.03
CA ILE A 96 -1.80 -11.17 10.04
C ILE A 96 -0.54 -11.95 9.67
N LYS A 97 -0.51 -13.23 9.98
CA LYS A 97 0.64 -14.10 9.71
C LYS A 97 0.72 -14.51 8.25
N ASN A 98 -0.43 -14.67 7.59
CA ASN A 98 -0.53 -15.14 6.20
C ASN A 98 -0.55 -13.98 5.19
N LEU A 99 0.38 -13.02 5.31
CA LEU A 99 0.58 -11.95 4.34
C LEU A 99 1.72 -12.29 3.40
N HIS A 100 1.48 -12.18 2.10
CA HIS A 100 2.45 -12.44 1.04
C HIS A 100 3.00 -11.14 0.44
N ASN A 101 2.17 -10.09 0.37
CA ASN A 101 2.52 -8.83 -0.24
C ASN A 101 2.09 -7.66 0.65
N VAL A 102 2.93 -6.63 0.69
CA VAL A 102 2.61 -5.34 1.32
C VAL A 102 2.89 -4.23 0.31
N ILE A 103 1.90 -3.37 0.08
CA ILE A 103 2.03 -2.21 -0.81
C ILE A 103 1.96 -0.93 0.03
N PHE A 104 3.01 -0.14 -0.01
CA PHE A 104 3.00 1.22 0.52
C PHE A 104 2.43 2.17 -0.53
N ALA A 105 1.12 2.44 -0.43
CA ALA A 105 0.41 3.28 -1.39
C ALA A 105 0.65 4.78 -1.20
N SER A 106 1.01 5.22 0.01
CA SER A 106 1.37 6.61 0.30
C SER A 106 2.42 6.72 1.40
N PRO A 107 3.63 6.25 1.15
CA PRO A 107 4.67 6.26 2.16
C PRO A 107 5.15 7.68 2.48
N SER A 108 5.43 7.94 3.75
CA SER A 108 5.97 9.21 4.22
C SER A 108 7.17 8.98 5.15
N LYS A 109 8.04 10.01 5.28
CA LYS A 109 9.23 9.94 6.15
C LYS A 109 8.90 9.56 7.60
N SER A 110 7.82 10.12 8.17
CA SER A 110 7.41 9.87 9.55
C SER A 110 6.95 8.44 9.83
N ARG A 111 6.76 7.63 8.81
CA ARG A 111 6.25 6.26 8.91
C ARG A 111 7.32 5.18 8.80
N ILE A 112 8.59 5.58 8.76
CA ILE A 112 9.75 4.71 8.78
C ILE A 112 9.73 3.76 9.98
N ARG A 113 9.24 4.21 11.15
CA ARG A 113 9.10 3.35 12.34
C ARG A 113 8.17 2.16 12.11
N ASN A 114 7.18 2.32 11.22
CA ASN A 114 6.28 1.21 10.86
C ASN A 114 6.97 0.18 9.97
N LEU A 115 7.98 0.58 9.20
CA LEU A 115 8.82 -0.34 8.43
C LEU A 115 9.55 -1.34 9.31
N GLN A 116 10.08 -0.92 10.44
CA GLN A 116 10.72 -1.82 11.41
C GLN A 116 9.73 -2.83 11.98
N SER A 117 8.49 -2.38 12.26
CA SER A 117 7.42 -3.26 12.73
C SER A 117 6.95 -4.23 11.64
N ILE A 118 6.79 -3.74 10.41
CA ILE A 118 6.41 -4.55 9.25
C ILE A 118 7.54 -5.52 8.88
N GLY A 119 8.79 -5.07 8.90
CA GLY A 119 9.96 -5.91 8.67
C GLY A 119 10.06 -7.06 9.67
N ARG A 120 9.65 -6.86 10.92
CA ARG A 120 9.56 -7.95 11.92
C ARG A 120 8.44 -8.94 11.58
N VAL A 121 7.29 -8.45 11.12
CA VAL A 121 6.17 -9.30 10.68
C VAL A 121 6.55 -10.11 9.44
N LEU A 122 7.28 -9.50 8.50
CA LEU A 122 7.77 -10.17 7.30
C LEU A 122 8.87 -11.21 7.58
N ARG A 123 9.62 -11.07 8.68
CA ARG A 123 10.73 -11.99 9.05
C ARG A 123 10.33 -13.17 9.93
N LYS A 124 9.18 -13.14 10.61
CA LYS A 124 8.82 -14.17 11.60
C LYS A 124 7.97 -15.31 11.02
N GLY A 125 8.59 -16.47 10.85
CA GLY A 125 7.91 -17.75 10.65
C GLY A 125 8.87 -18.80 10.08
N LYS A 126 9.01 -19.94 10.74
CA LYS A 126 9.85 -21.07 10.27
C LYS A 126 9.39 -21.65 8.93
N ASP A 127 8.13 -21.40 8.54
CA ASP A 127 7.51 -21.90 7.31
C ASP A 127 7.00 -20.78 6.40
N LYS A 128 7.47 -19.55 6.59
CA LYS A 128 6.96 -18.41 5.80
C LYS A 128 7.61 -18.32 4.44
N VAL A 129 6.76 -18.39 3.44
CA VAL A 129 6.97 -17.75 2.12
C VAL A 129 7.42 -16.29 2.34
N LYS A 130 8.50 -15.88 1.69
CA LYS A 130 9.00 -14.50 1.77
C LYS A 130 7.88 -13.53 1.41
N ALA A 131 7.54 -12.61 2.30
CA ALA A 131 6.63 -11.53 1.95
C ALA A 131 7.41 -10.44 1.18
N THR A 132 6.78 -9.90 0.15
CA THR A 132 7.37 -8.85 -0.70
C THR A 132 6.76 -7.50 -0.35
N LEU A 133 7.62 -6.49 -0.14
CA LEU A 133 7.22 -5.11 0.04
C LEU A 133 7.34 -4.35 -1.29
N TYR A 134 6.26 -3.74 -1.72
CA TYR A 134 6.19 -2.80 -2.85
C TYR A 134 6.10 -1.38 -2.30
N ASP A 135 7.21 -0.67 -2.36
CA ASP A 135 7.30 0.72 -1.91
C ASP A 135 7.10 1.65 -3.11
N ILE A 136 5.91 2.24 -3.22
CA ILE A 136 5.54 3.08 -4.34
C ILE A 136 5.85 4.53 -4.02
N SER A 137 6.62 5.18 -4.90
CA SER A 137 6.97 6.58 -4.79
C SER A 137 6.80 7.29 -6.13
N ASP A 138 6.11 8.44 -6.09
CA ASP A 138 5.93 9.27 -7.27
C ASP A 138 7.15 10.12 -7.55
N ASP A 139 7.55 10.18 -8.82
CA ASP A 139 8.43 11.23 -9.31
C ASP A 139 7.60 12.34 -9.97
N CYS A 140 7.11 13.25 -9.16
CA CYS A 140 6.39 14.44 -9.59
C CYS A 140 7.33 15.64 -9.77
N ALA A 141 8.59 15.41 -10.14
CA ALA A 141 9.54 16.49 -10.37
C ALA A 141 9.09 17.38 -11.55
N THR A 142 8.94 18.66 -11.27
CA THR A 142 8.85 19.71 -12.30
C THR A 142 10.07 20.60 -12.18
N LYS A 143 10.44 21.29 -13.26
CA LYS A 143 11.64 22.16 -13.31
C LYS A 143 11.74 23.19 -12.15
N SER A 144 10.67 23.42 -11.42
CA SER A 144 10.58 24.44 -10.36
C SER A 144 10.14 23.94 -8.97
N LYS A 145 9.80 22.66 -8.80
CA LYS A 145 9.30 22.14 -7.51
C LYS A 145 10.16 21.00 -6.99
N ARG A 146 10.54 21.08 -5.69
CA ARG A 146 11.21 19.99 -4.98
C ARG A 146 10.31 18.75 -4.95
N ASN A 147 10.88 17.62 -5.30
CA ASN A 147 10.19 16.33 -5.22
C ASN A 147 10.31 15.76 -3.80
N TYR A 148 9.36 16.12 -2.94
CA TYR A 148 9.32 15.63 -1.55
C TYR A 148 9.12 14.12 -1.46
N THR A 149 8.35 13.53 -2.37
CA THR A 149 8.06 12.09 -2.38
C THR A 149 9.32 11.29 -2.70
N LEU A 150 10.11 11.74 -3.67
CA LEU A 150 11.39 11.13 -4.01
C LEU A 150 12.42 11.28 -2.88
N ASN A 151 12.48 12.44 -2.22
CA ASN A 151 13.35 12.62 -1.05
C ASN A 151 12.98 11.66 0.08
N HIS A 152 11.69 11.46 0.35
CA HIS A 152 11.23 10.49 1.33
C HIS A 152 11.57 9.05 0.93
N PHE A 153 11.55 8.75 -0.37
CA PHE A 153 11.98 7.46 -0.89
C PHE A 153 13.46 7.20 -0.63
N ILE A 154 14.33 8.19 -0.92
CA ILE A 154 15.77 8.09 -0.64
C ILE A 154 16.04 7.82 0.85
N GLU A 155 15.31 8.48 1.75
CA GLU A 155 15.43 8.22 3.19
C GLU A 155 15.01 6.78 3.56
N ARG A 156 14.00 6.22 2.89
CA ARG A 156 13.60 4.82 3.11
C ARG A 156 14.64 3.84 2.58
N ILE A 157 15.28 4.13 1.46
CA ILE A 157 16.37 3.30 0.91
C ILE A 157 17.54 3.19 1.92
N LYS A 158 17.88 4.28 2.63
CA LYS A 158 18.89 4.21 3.69
C LYS A 158 18.55 3.17 4.74
N ILE A 159 17.28 3.14 5.17
CA ILE A 159 16.81 2.17 6.16
C ILE A 159 16.82 0.75 5.60
N TYR A 160 16.44 0.55 4.34
CA TYR A 160 16.53 -0.77 3.70
C TYR A 160 17.97 -1.29 3.71
N ASN A 161 18.95 -0.41 3.48
CA ASN A 161 20.37 -0.75 3.58
C ASN A 161 20.79 -1.05 5.01
N GLU A 162 20.40 -0.23 5.98
CA GLU A 162 20.70 -0.42 7.42
C GLU A 162 20.13 -1.75 7.94
N GLU A 163 18.93 -2.11 7.50
CA GLU A 163 18.25 -3.35 7.88
C GLU A 163 18.66 -4.57 7.02
N ASN A 164 19.57 -4.40 6.07
CA ASN A 164 20.02 -5.43 5.14
C ASN A 164 18.87 -6.10 4.35
N PHE A 165 17.89 -5.31 3.91
CA PHE A 165 16.86 -5.79 2.99
C PHE A 165 17.42 -5.88 1.57
N ASN A 166 17.18 -6.99 0.90
CA ASN A 166 17.37 -7.08 -0.54
C ASN A 166 16.24 -6.32 -1.23
N TYR A 167 16.58 -5.35 -2.08
CA TYR A 167 15.61 -4.58 -2.83
C TYR A 167 16.07 -4.34 -4.27
N GLU A 168 15.12 -4.07 -5.14
CA GLU A 168 15.31 -3.64 -6.51
C GLU A 168 14.55 -2.34 -6.74
N ILE A 169 15.13 -1.41 -7.48
CA ILE A 169 14.47 -0.14 -7.86
C ILE A 169 14.02 -0.27 -9.30
N VAL A 170 12.70 -0.18 -9.51
CA VAL A 170 12.09 -0.24 -10.83
C VAL A 170 11.45 1.12 -11.14
N THR A 171 11.81 1.72 -12.26
CA THR A 171 11.17 2.95 -12.75
C THR A 171 10.09 2.60 -13.75
N ILE A 172 8.87 3.04 -13.48
CA ILE A 172 7.71 2.80 -14.33
C ILE A 172 7.17 4.13 -14.85
N GLN A 173 7.05 4.26 -16.16
CA GLN A 173 6.38 5.40 -16.78
C GLN A 173 4.89 5.12 -16.85
N LEU A 174 4.10 5.84 -16.05
CA LEU A 174 2.65 5.75 -16.09
C LEU A 174 2.14 6.59 -17.26
N LYS A 175 1.41 5.96 -18.18
CA LYS A 175 0.70 6.69 -19.23
C LYS A 175 -0.48 7.42 -18.59
N ASN A 176 -0.60 8.71 -18.86
CA ASN A 176 -1.84 9.42 -18.60
C ASN A 176 -2.88 8.90 -19.61
N ASP A 177 -3.86 8.13 -19.15
CA ASP A 177 -5.09 7.83 -19.90
C ASP A 177 -5.95 9.12 -19.95
N GLY A 178 -5.32 10.22 -20.32
CA GLY A 178 -5.93 11.51 -20.47
C GLY A 178 -6.56 11.66 -21.83
N ASN A 179 -7.87 11.80 -21.87
CA ASN A 179 -8.69 12.29 -22.96
C ASN A 179 -8.74 11.43 -24.23
N ARG A 180 -9.56 10.39 -24.21
CA ARG A 180 -10.45 10.20 -25.37
C ARG A 180 -11.74 10.98 -25.06
N ARG A 181 -11.83 12.17 -25.65
CA ARG A 181 -13.12 12.85 -25.88
C ARG A 181 -13.92 12.06 -26.89
#